data_4442ea2e54e8315e63cfbfc930377fa7
#
_entry.id   4442ea2e54e8315e63cfbfc930377fa7
#
_cell.length_a   1.000
_cell.length_b   1.000
_cell.length_c   1.000
_cell.angle_alpha   90.00
_cell.angle_beta   90.00
_cell.angle_gamma   90.00
#
_symmetry.space_group_name_H-M   'P 1'
#
loop_
_entity.id
_entity.type
_entity.pdbx_description
1 polymer ?
#
loop_
_entity_poly.entity_id
_entity_poly.type
_entity_poly.pdbx_seq_one_letter_code
_entity_poly.pdbx_strand_id
1 'polypeptide(L)'
;IGLRFHAGILFTKNCGEVYMNKQESDILNALLLEPFINQRILAEVSGHSLGVVNRSLKELIKAGYLNEAISPTAKAVSEYKNKTPKRAIILAAGFGMRMVPINTEMPKGLLEVNGEPLIERIIKQLHEVGIQEIYVVVGFMKEKYEYLMDEYGVELVVNPDYASKNNLHSLKLVKEHLENAYIVPCDIWCDRNPFHRHELYSWYMVSDLVENESNVRVNRKMELVTVPENAGGNAMVGISYLIKEDADTVSNRIEELCKKPQYDGSFWEEALYKKDRMIVAARVVHS
;
A
#
# COMPACT_ATOMS: atom_id res chain seq x y z
N ILE A 1 -31.92 -28.50 -25.15
CA ILE A 1 -31.94 -28.32 -23.68
C ILE A 1 -30.53 -27.96 -23.28
N GLY A 2 -30.25 -26.68 -23.21
CA GLY A 2 -28.94 -26.14 -22.91
C GLY A 2 -28.92 -25.58 -21.48
N LEU A 3 -28.15 -26.16 -20.61
CA LEU A 3 -27.84 -25.64 -19.29
C LEU A 3 -26.66 -24.68 -19.40
N ARG A 4 -26.94 -23.40 -19.18
CA ARG A 4 -25.91 -22.38 -18.99
C ARG A 4 -25.37 -22.50 -17.57
N PHE A 5 -24.15 -22.97 -17.43
CA PHE A 5 -23.42 -22.86 -16.17
C PHE A 5 -22.88 -21.42 -16.02
N HIS A 6 -23.40 -20.70 -15.04
CA HIS A 6 -22.78 -19.50 -14.52
C HIS A 6 -21.58 -19.93 -13.68
N ALA A 7 -20.37 -19.74 -14.22
CA ALA A 7 -19.16 -19.91 -13.44
C ALA A 7 -19.00 -18.71 -12.49
N GLY A 8 -19.62 -18.84 -11.31
CA GLY A 8 -19.25 -18.03 -10.16
C GLY A 8 -17.87 -18.49 -9.71
N ILE A 9 -16.88 -17.58 -9.76
CA ILE A 9 -15.56 -17.85 -9.22
C ILE A 9 -15.69 -18.01 -7.71
N LEU A 10 -15.74 -19.26 -7.27
CA LEU A 10 -15.59 -19.64 -5.88
C LEU A 10 -14.15 -19.33 -5.47
N PHE A 11 -13.95 -18.31 -4.63
CA PHE A 11 -12.77 -18.24 -3.79
C PHE A 11 -12.78 -19.51 -2.93
N THR A 12 -11.77 -20.36 -3.10
CA THR A 12 -11.59 -21.54 -2.25
C THR A 12 -11.37 -21.04 -0.83
N LYS A 13 -12.42 -21.17 -0.01
CA LYS A 13 -12.37 -21.02 1.43
C LYS A 13 -11.44 -22.09 1.97
N ASN A 14 -10.26 -21.71 2.41
CA ASN A 14 -9.57 -22.47 3.43
C ASN A 14 -10.33 -22.28 4.75
N CYS A 15 -10.60 -23.37 5.38
CA CYS A 15 -11.34 -23.61 6.61
C CYS A 15 -11.48 -22.40 7.57
N GLY A 16 -12.65 -21.76 7.61
CA GLY A 16 -13.15 -21.13 8.85
C GLY A 16 -12.89 -19.64 9.05
N GLU A 17 -12.07 -18.95 8.30
CA GLU A 17 -11.82 -17.51 8.46
C GLU A 17 -12.79 -16.69 7.61
N VAL A 18 -13.66 -15.94 8.27
CA VAL A 18 -14.53 -14.95 7.63
C VAL A 18 -13.69 -13.71 7.39
N TYR A 19 -13.18 -13.55 6.16
CA TYR A 19 -12.44 -12.34 5.78
C TYR A 19 -13.38 -11.14 5.78
N MET A 20 -13.02 -10.11 6.54
CA MET A 20 -13.67 -8.80 6.46
C MET A 20 -13.44 -8.19 5.08
N ASN A 21 -14.49 -7.64 4.49
CA ASN A 21 -14.32 -6.81 3.31
C ASN A 21 -13.82 -5.39 3.69
N LYS A 22 -13.40 -4.61 2.68
CA LYS A 22 -12.86 -3.27 2.89
C LYS A 22 -13.81 -2.38 3.70
N GLN A 23 -15.10 -2.37 3.40
CA GLN A 23 -16.10 -1.53 4.08
C GLN A 23 -16.24 -1.91 5.56
N GLU A 24 -16.26 -3.21 5.86
CA GLU A 24 -16.27 -3.73 7.23
C GLU A 24 -14.99 -3.36 7.97
N SER A 25 -13.82 -3.45 7.30
CA SER A 25 -12.53 -3.07 7.87
C SER A 25 -12.45 -1.57 8.19
N ASP A 26 -12.91 -0.70 7.28
CA ASP A 26 -12.92 0.75 7.51
C ASP A 26 -13.82 1.13 8.71
N ILE A 27 -14.99 0.49 8.83
CA ILE A 27 -15.94 0.73 9.92
C ILE A 27 -15.39 0.19 11.25
N LEU A 28 -14.79 -1.00 11.23
CA LEU A 28 -14.15 -1.55 12.42
C LEU A 28 -12.97 -0.70 12.87
N ASN A 29 -12.16 -0.22 11.93
CA ASN A 29 -11.04 0.68 12.22
C ASN A 29 -11.51 1.98 12.90
N ALA A 30 -12.56 2.61 12.38
CA ALA A 30 -13.15 3.81 12.99
C ALA A 30 -13.62 3.54 14.44
N LEU A 31 -14.24 2.37 14.69
CA LEU A 31 -14.72 1.98 16.04
C LEU A 31 -13.60 1.59 17.00
N LEU A 32 -12.44 1.17 16.49
CA LEU A 32 -11.27 0.87 17.31
C LEU A 32 -10.51 2.14 17.72
N LEU A 33 -10.63 3.22 16.93
CA LEU A 33 -10.00 4.50 17.17
C LEU A 33 -10.87 5.39 18.10
N GLU A 34 -12.19 5.39 17.89
CA GLU A 34 -13.11 6.24 18.64
C GLU A 34 -14.37 5.47 19.07
N PRO A 35 -14.90 5.73 20.27
CA PRO A 35 -16.13 5.09 20.73
C PRO A 35 -17.31 5.37 19.81
N PHE A 36 -18.19 4.38 19.62
CA PHE A 36 -19.41 4.54 18.87
C PHE A 36 -20.33 5.60 19.51
N ILE A 37 -20.68 6.64 18.75
CA ILE A 37 -21.63 7.68 19.15
C ILE A 37 -22.98 7.42 18.47
N ASN A 38 -22.99 7.46 17.14
CA ASN A 38 -24.15 7.12 16.30
C ASN A 38 -23.72 6.79 14.89
N GLN A 39 -24.62 6.19 14.10
CA GLN A 39 -24.31 5.74 12.75
C GLN A 39 -24.04 6.87 11.74
N ARG A 40 -24.51 8.10 11.97
CA ARG A 40 -24.24 9.25 11.09
C ARG A 40 -22.78 9.69 11.24
N ILE A 41 -22.33 9.83 12.49
CA ILE A 41 -20.92 10.16 12.79
C ILE A 41 -20.01 9.05 12.25
N LEU A 42 -20.37 7.78 12.48
CA LEU A 42 -19.60 6.66 11.97
C LEU A 42 -19.53 6.65 10.42
N ALA A 43 -20.62 7.01 9.75
CA ALA A 43 -20.65 7.16 8.29
C ALA A 43 -19.71 8.27 7.81
N GLU A 44 -19.69 9.41 8.50
CA GLU A 44 -18.80 10.54 8.21
C GLU A 44 -17.33 10.18 8.43
N VAL A 45 -16.99 9.62 9.59
CA VAL A 45 -15.61 9.21 9.93
C VAL A 45 -15.09 8.10 9.03
N SER A 46 -15.92 7.09 8.72
CA SER A 46 -15.52 5.96 7.87
C SER A 46 -15.57 6.26 6.37
N GLY A 47 -16.12 7.41 5.95
CA GLY A 47 -16.29 7.78 4.54
C GLY A 47 -17.32 6.94 3.78
N HIS A 48 -18.24 6.27 4.49
CA HIS A 48 -19.25 5.39 3.90
C HIS A 48 -20.67 5.92 4.06
N SER A 49 -21.57 5.46 3.17
CA SER A 49 -23.00 5.78 3.31
C SER A 49 -23.64 5.08 4.51
N LEU A 50 -24.70 5.66 5.07
CA LEU A 50 -25.48 5.05 6.16
C LEU A 50 -25.93 3.61 5.88
N GLY A 51 -26.28 3.32 4.61
CA GLY A 51 -26.69 1.97 4.19
C GLY A 51 -25.53 0.96 4.28
N VAL A 52 -24.32 1.39 3.92
CA VAL A 52 -23.10 0.58 4.06
C VAL A 52 -22.80 0.36 5.54
N VAL A 53 -22.81 1.43 6.35
CA VAL A 53 -22.57 1.33 7.81
C VAL A 53 -23.52 0.35 8.45
N ASN A 54 -24.84 0.46 8.20
CA ASN A 54 -25.84 -0.44 8.77
C ASN A 54 -25.61 -1.92 8.41
N ARG A 55 -25.27 -2.20 7.16
CA ARG A 55 -25.00 -3.57 6.70
C ARG A 55 -23.71 -4.10 7.35
N SER A 56 -22.65 -3.33 7.32
CA SER A 56 -21.35 -3.75 7.86
C SER A 56 -21.39 -3.95 9.37
N LEU A 57 -22.10 -3.11 10.13
CA LEU A 57 -22.29 -3.32 11.57
C LEU A 57 -22.95 -4.70 11.86
N LYS A 58 -24.00 -5.08 11.09
CA LYS A 58 -24.65 -6.37 11.24
C LYS A 58 -23.70 -7.54 10.96
N GLU A 59 -22.92 -7.45 9.87
CA GLU A 59 -21.96 -8.50 9.52
C GLU A 59 -20.81 -8.59 10.55
N LEU A 60 -20.30 -7.45 11.05
CA LEU A 60 -19.27 -7.42 12.09
C LEU A 60 -19.76 -8.00 13.42
N ILE A 61 -21.03 -7.75 13.83
CA ILE A 61 -21.64 -8.36 15.02
C ILE A 61 -21.78 -9.87 14.80
N LYS A 62 -22.31 -10.29 13.66
CA LYS A 62 -22.49 -11.71 13.31
C LYS A 62 -21.16 -12.46 13.26
N ALA A 63 -20.10 -11.81 12.79
CA ALA A 63 -18.75 -12.36 12.74
C ALA A 63 -18.03 -12.33 14.10
N GLY A 64 -18.61 -11.70 15.13
CA GLY A 64 -18.08 -11.62 16.48
C GLY A 64 -16.96 -10.59 16.66
N TYR A 65 -16.79 -9.65 15.72
CA TYR A 65 -15.87 -8.52 15.89
C TYR A 65 -16.46 -7.39 16.73
N LEU A 66 -17.78 -7.24 16.72
CA LEU A 66 -18.53 -6.31 17.58
C LEU A 66 -19.51 -7.08 18.45
N ASN A 67 -19.79 -6.55 19.64
CA ASN A 67 -20.90 -6.99 20.45
C ASN A 67 -22.19 -6.24 20.06
N GLU A 68 -23.35 -6.59 20.68
CA GLU A 68 -24.64 -5.96 20.38
C GLU A 68 -24.68 -4.45 20.72
N ALA A 69 -23.81 -4.00 21.61
CA ALA A 69 -23.65 -2.57 21.93
C ALA A 69 -22.71 -1.84 20.98
N ILE A 70 -22.34 -2.46 19.84
CA ILE A 70 -21.43 -1.92 18.80
C ILE A 70 -20.05 -1.57 19.39
N SER A 71 -19.60 -2.32 20.38
CA SER A 71 -18.24 -2.19 20.94
C SER A 71 -17.33 -3.30 20.41
N PRO A 72 -16.06 -2.97 20.08
CA PRO A 72 -15.09 -3.96 19.64
C PRO A 72 -14.86 -5.09 20.67
N THR A 73 -14.80 -6.32 20.21
CA THR A 73 -14.54 -7.51 21.04
C THR A 73 -13.04 -7.79 21.14
N ALA A 74 -12.64 -8.74 22.01
CA ALA A 74 -11.27 -9.22 22.09
C ALA A 74 -10.77 -9.79 20.76
N LYS A 75 -11.66 -10.40 19.94
CA LYS A 75 -11.36 -10.85 18.59
C LYS A 75 -10.98 -9.69 17.68
N ALA A 76 -11.73 -8.59 17.70
CA ALA A 76 -11.42 -7.40 16.91
C ALA A 76 -10.05 -6.80 17.29
N VAL A 77 -9.78 -6.69 18.59
CA VAL A 77 -8.50 -6.16 19.09
C VAL A 77 -7.32 -7.05 18.69
N SER A 78 -7.49 -8.38 18.72
CA SER A 78 -6.46 -9.34 18.29
C SER A 78 -6.17 -9.23 16.80
N GLU A 79 -7.22 -9.18 15.96
CA GLU A 79 -7.11 -9.01 14.51
C GLU A 79 -6.37 -7.72 14.14
N TYR A 80 -6.71 -6.63 14.81
CA TYR A 80 -6.10 -5.34 14.66
C TYR A 80 -4.59 -5.34 15.00
N LYS A 81 -4.20 -6.00 16.09
CA LYS A 81 -2.79 -6.14 16.48
C LYS A 81 -1.99 -6.96 15.48
N ASN A 82 -2.58 -8.01 14.91
CA ASN A 82 -1.91 -8.89 13.97
C ASN A 82 -1.62 -8.20 12.62
N LYS A 83 -2.41 -7.19 12.27
CA LYS A 83 -2.29 -6.44 11.01
C LYS A 83 -1.68 -5.05 11.19
N THR A 84 -1.15 -4.73 12.38
CA THR A 84 -0.42 -3.48 12.62
C THR A 84 0.81 -3.40 11.73
N PRO A 85 1.04 -2.26 11.05
CA PRO A 85 2.27 -2.01 10.32
C PRO A 85 3.49 -2.20 11.21
N LYS A 86 4.46 -2.97 10.75
CA LYS A 86 5.68 -3.29 11.49
C LYS A 86 6.88 -2.54 10.94
N ARG A 87 6.90 -2.35 9.63
CA ARG A 87 8.08 -1.84 8.91
C ARG A 87 7.71 -1.03 7.68
N ALA A 88 8.71 -0.40 7.10
CA ALA A 88 8.59 0.26 5.81
C ALA A 88 9.80 -0.03 4.91
N ILE A 89 9.55 -0.04 3.61
CA ILE A 89 10.55 -0.17 2.56
C ILE A 89 10.48 1.09 1.71
N ILE A 90 11.59 1.86 1.66
CA ILE A 90 11.71 3.06 0.84
C ILE A 90 12.55 2.72 -0.40
N LEU A 91 11.98 2.90 -1.59
CA LEU A 91 12.65 2.61 -2.86
C LEU A 91 13.38 3.86 -3.36
N ALA A 92 14.72 3.89 -3.19
CA ALA A 92 15.59 5.03 -3.47
C ALA A 92 16.76 4.69 -4.40
N ALA A 93 16.74 3.54 -5.10
CA ALA A 93 17.86 3.10 -5.91
C ALA A 93 17.97 3.77 -7.29
N GLY A 94 16.86 4.33 -7.81
CA GLY A 94 16.75 4.77 -9.19
C GLY A 94 17.57 6.04 -9.53
N PHE A 95 18.10 6.08 -10.75
CA PHE A 95 18.84 7.25 -11.28
C PHE A 95 17.96 8.48 -11.53
N GLY A 96 16.65 8.30 -11.80
CA GLY A 96 15.72 9.41 -12.03
C GLY A 96 15.94 10.16 -13.34
N MET A 97 16.19 9.46 -14.45
CA MET A 97 16.49 10.02 -15.78
C MET A 97 15.60 11.18 -16.22
N ARG A 98 14.33 11.22 -15.81
CA ARG A 98 13.38 12.30 -16.17
C ARG A 98 13.70 13.64 -15.51
N MET A 99 14.57 13.67 -14.50
CA MET A 99 14.91 14.88 -13.73
C MET A 99 16.30 15.45 -14.08
N VAL A 100 16.96 14.91 -15.11
CA VAL A 100 18.24 15.46 -15.61
C VAL A 100 17.99 16.90 -16.14
N PRO A 101 18.81 17.91 -15.78
CA PRO A 101 20.09 17.81 -15.05
C PRO A 101 20.01 17.94 -13.52
N ILE A 102 18.84 18.12 -12.92
CA ILE A 102 18.69 18.44 -11.48
C ILE A 102 19.29 17.33 -10.59
N ASN A 103 19.16 16.08 -10.98
CA ASN A 103 19.60 14.92 -10.20
C ASN A 103 21.03 14.45 -10.52
N THR A 104 21.81 15.20 -11.31
CA THR A 104 23.21 14.82 -11.63
C THR A 104 24.14 14.93 -10.43
N GLU A 105 23.82 15.79 -9.46
CA GLU A 105 24.62 16.01 -8.26
C GLU A 105 23.94 15.52 -6.96
N MET A 106 22.63 15.28 -7.00
CA MET A 106 21.83 14.88 -5.84
C MET A 106 20.80 13.82 -6.22
N PRO A 107 20.73 12.68 -5.51
CA PRO A 107 19.69 11.68 -5.76
C PRO A 107 18.32 12.22 -5.37
N LYS A 108 17.26 11.73 -6.03
CA LYS A 108 15.88 12.24 -5.90
C LYS A 108 15.36 12.34 -4.47
N GLY A 109 15.62 11.32 -3.65
CA GLY A 109 15.16 11.29 -2.27
C GLY A 109 15.77 12.36 -1.37
N LEU A 110 16.89 12.96 -1.78
CA LEU A 110 17.56 14.04 -1.06
C LEU A 110 17.25 15.43 -1.62
N LEU A 111 16.38 15.53 -2.63
CA LEU A 111 15.86 16.82 -3.05
C LEU A 111 15.01 17.44 -1.95
N GLU A 112 15.20 18.74 -1.74
CA GLU A 112 14.52 19.45 -0.66
C GLU A 112 13.22 20.10 -1.13
N VAL A 113 12.20 19.98 -0.30
CA VAL A 113 10.96 20.75 -0.37
C VAL A 113 10.81 21.51 0.94
N ASN A 114 10.67 22.82 0.86
CA ASN A 114 10.61 23.70 2.04
C ASN A 114 11.80 23.56 3.01
N GLY A 115 13.00 23.22 2.50
CA GLY A 115 14.22 23.04 3.29
C GLY A 115 14.31 21.71 4.02
N GLU A 116 13.49 20.72 3.66
CA GLU A 116 13.52 19.37 4.21
C GLU A 116 13.69 18.34 3.07
N PRO A 117 14.68 17.41 3.14
CA PRO A 117 14.81 16.33 2.16
C PRO A 117 13.59 15.43 2.13
N LEU A 118 13.15 15.02 0.94
CA LEU A 118 11.96 14.18 0.74
C LEU A 118 12.01 12.91 1.57
N ILE A 119 13.13 12.20 1.55
CA ILE A 119 13.28 10.93 2.27
C ILE A 119 13.25 11.10 3.78
N GLU A 120 13.81 12.20 4.31
CA GLU A 120 13.78 12.46 5.76
C GLU A 120 12.36 12.72 6.24
N ARG A 121 11.58 13.49 5.46
CA ARG A 121 10.17 13.69 5.78
C ARG A 121 9.41 12.38 5.82
N ILE A 122 9.60 11.49 4.84
CA ILE A 122 8.99 10.15 4.83
C ILE A 122 9.36 9.38 6.10
N ILE A 123 10.64 9.34 6.45
CA ILE A 123 11.13 8.62 7.64
C ILE A 123 10.53 9.20 8.92
N LYS A 124 10.49 10.53 9.08
CA LYS A 124 9.89 11.20 10.23
C LYS A 124 8.40 10.85 10.37
N GLN A 125 7.66 10.90 9.25
CA GLN A 125 6.24 10.53 9.23
C GLN A 125 6.00 9.05 9.57
N LEU A 126 6.89 8.14 9.18
CA LEU A 126 6.85 6.73 9.59
C LEU A 126 7.12 6.58 11.09
N HIS A 127 8.12 7.29 11.63
CA HIS A 127 8.42 7.28 13.07
C HIS A 127 7.26 7.82 13.91
N GLU A 128 6.54 8.87 13.47
CA GLU A 128 5.37 9.44 14.14
C GLU A 128 4.26 8.40 14.37
N VAL A 129 4.11 7.44 13.46
CA VAL A 129 3.11 6.36 13.59
C VAL A 129 3.68 5.11 14.27
N GLY A 130 4.93 5.16 14.72
CA GLY A 130 5.57 4.10 15.51
C GLY A 130 6.33 3.05 14.70
N ILE A 131 6.58 3.28 13.41
CA ILE A 131 7.37 2.39 12.58
C ILE A 131 8.84 2.75 12.72
N GLN A 132 9.64 1.82 13.25
CA GLN A 132 11.08 1.99 13.50
C GLN A 132 11.93 1.11 12.58
N GLU A 133 11.39 0.00 12.09
CA GLU A 133 12.08 -0.91 11.17
C GLU A 133 11.91 -0.40 9.73
N ILE A 134 12.90 0.33 9.22
CA ILE A 134 12.86 0.99 7.90
C ILE A 134 14.04 0.53 7.07
N TYR A 135 13.75 -0.06 5.90
CA TYR A 135 14.71 -0.46 4.88
C TYR A 135 14.71 0.56 3.76
N VAL A 136 15.87 1.14 3.45
CA VAL A 136 16.04 2.05 2.31
C VAL A 136 16.84 1.33 1.24
N VAL A 137 16.19 1.00 0.12
CA VAL A 137 16.89 0.37 -1.00
C VAL A 137 17.54 1.46 -1.85
N VAL A 138 18.86 1.49 -1.85
CA VAL A 138 19.71 2.51 -2.49
C VAL A 138 20.49 1.94 -3.67
N GLY A 139 20.95 2.80 -4.58
CA GLY A 139 21.75 2.42 -5.73
C GLY A 139 22.57 3.60 -6.22
N PHE A 140 21.97 4.47 -7.02
CA PHE A 140 22.61 5.70 -7.51
C PHE A 140 22.99 6.62 -6.34
N MET A 141 24.28 7.02 -6.27
CA MET A 141 24.84 7.87 -5.21
C MET A 141 24.52 7.37 -3.79
N LYS A 142 24.57 6.06 -3.57
CA LYS A 142 24.23 5.42 -2.29
C LYS A 142 24.95 6.03 -1.08
N GLU A 143 26.17 6.51 -1.27
CA GLU A 143 27.01 7.12 -0.23
C GLU A 143 26.37 8.37 0.39
N LYS A 144 25.54 9.06 -0.38
CA LYS A 144 24.81 10.25 0.11
C LYS A 144 23.68 9.91 1.09
N TYR A 145 23.27 8.64 1.17
CA TYR A 145 22.24 8.16 2.09
C TYR A 145 22.80 7.57 3.40
N GLU A 146 24.12 7.39 3.52
CA GLU A 146 24.73 6.70 4.66
C GLU A 146 24.42 7.36 6.01
N TYR A 147 24.32 8.69 6.06
CA TYR A 147 23.98 9.42 7.28
C TYR A 147 22.60 9.04 7.85
N LEU A 148 21.67 8.53 7.03
CA LEU A 148 20.35 8.12 7.48
C LEU A 148 20.41 6.95 8.46
N MET A 149 21.46 6.12 8.42
CA MET A 149 21.66 5.03 9.37
C MET A 149 21.91 5.59 10.78
N ASP A 150 22.78 6.59 10.87
CA ASP A 150 23.18 7.17 12.15
C ASP A 150 22.09 8.10 12.72
N GLU A 151 21.44 8.89 11.87
CA GLU A 151 20.49 9.90 12.31
C GLU A 151 19.06 9.34 12.53
N TYR A 152 18.67 8.34 11.75
CA TYR A 152 17.29 7.82 11.76
C TYR A 152 17.19 6.33 12.08
N GLY A 153 18.31 5.62 12.19
CA GLY A 153 18.31 4.19 12.51
C GLY A 153 17.77 3.30 11.40
N VAL A 154 17.82 3.75 10.15
CA VAL A 154 17.36 2.96 8.99
C VAL A 154 18.43 1.94 8.56
N GLU A 155 18.00 0.89 7.85
CA GLU A 155 18.90 -0.08 7.22
C GLU A 155 19.02 0.22 5.72
N LEU A 156 20.25 0.37 5.22
CA LEU A 156 20.51 0.56 3.79
C LEU A 156 20.73 -0.77 3.09
N VAL A 157 19.95 -1.04 2.04
CA VAL A 157 20.10 -2.22 1.17
C VAL A 157 20.55 -1.77 -0.21
N VAL A 158 21.73 -2.20 -0.64
CA VAL A 158 22.30 -1.77 -1.92
C VAL A 158 21.76 -2.62 -3.07
N ASN A 159 21.15 -1.98 -4.07
CA ASN A 159 20.83 -2.62 -5.34
C ASN A 159 22.00 -2.42 -6.32
N PRO A 160 22.80 -3.45 -6.64
CA PRO A 160 23.92 -3.33 -7.57
C PRO A 160 23.46 -3.19 -9.03
N ASP A 161 22.25 -3.61 -9.34
CA ASP A 161 21.70 -3.62 -10.70
C ASP A 161 20.89 -2.35 -11.04
N TYR A 162 20.92 -1.32 -10.19
CA TYR A 162 20.09 -0.11 -10.30
C TYR A 162 20.17 0.59 -11.66
N ALA A 163 21.30 0.47 -12.37
CA ALA A 163 21.52 1.11 -13.67
C ALA A 163 20.85 0.36 -14.84
N SER A 164 20.59 -0.92 -14.67
CA SER A 164 20.07 -1.81 -15.74
C SER A 164 18.67 -2.35 -15.46
N LYS A 165 18.21 -2.29 -14.22
CA LYS A 165 16.94 -2.85 -13.77
C LYS A 165 16.13 -1.83 -12.96
N ASN A 166 14.81 -1.90 -13.08
CA ASN A 166 13.91 -0.98 -12.40
C ASN A 166 13.57 -1.47 -10.96
N ASN A 167 12.67 -0.77 -10.27
CA ASN A 167 12.38 -0.93 -8.85
C ASN A 167 11.72 -2.27 -8.47
N LEU A 168 11.19 -3.06 -9.42
CA LEU A 168 10.80 -4.45 -9.20
C LEU A 168 11.99 -5.28 -8.66
N HIS A 169 13.18 -5.07 -9.21
CA HIS A 169 14.40 -5.73 -8.76
C HIS A 169 14.94 -5.14 -7.44
N SER A 170 14.69 -3.86 -7.17
CA SER A 170 14.98 -3.27 -5.86
C SER A 170 14.13 -3.91 -4.77
N LEU A 171 12.82 -4.06 -5.01
CA LEU A 171 11.91 -4.67 -4.05
C LEU A 171 12.22 -6.16 -3.82
N LYS A 172 12.75 -6.86 -4.82
CA LYS A 172 13.19 -8.26 -4.68
C LYS A 172 14.25 -8.44 -3.58
N LEU A 173 15.15 -7.48 -3.41
CA LEU A 173 16.25 -7.55 -2.43
C LEU A 173 15.76 -7.55 -0.97
N VAL A 174 14.54 -7.06 -0.74
CA VAL A 174 13.93 -6.91 0.58
C VAL A 174 12.55 -7.59 0.66
N LYS A 175 12.30 -8.54 -0.21
CA LYS A 175 10.98 -9.21 -0.33
C LYS A 175 10.55 -9.97 0.93
N GLU A 176 11.49 -10.42 1.74
CA GLU A 176 11.25 -11.05 3.04
C GLU A 176 10.71 -10.10 4.10
N HIS A 177 10.81 -8.79 3.87
CA HIS A 177 10.33 -7.74 4.77
C HIS A 177 8.97 -7.15 4.36
N LEU A 178 8.27 -7.76 3.38
CA LEU A 178 6.98 -7.27 2.85
C LEU A 178 5.78 -7.48 3.81
N GLU A 179 5.92 -8.39 4.79
CA GLU A 179 4.82 -8.69 5.73
C GLU A 179 4.50 -7.47 6.61
N ASN A 180 3.25 -7.00 6.56
CA ASN A 180 2.77 -5.84 7.30
C ASN A 180 3.67 -4.61 7.11
N ALA A 181 4.03 -4.35 5.85
CA ALA A 181 4.98 -3.32 5.47
C ALA A 181 4.35 -2.24 4.58
N TYR A 182 4.79 -1.01 4.77
CA TYR A 182 4.62 0.03 3.77
C TYR A 182 5.70 -0.09 2.70
N ILE A 183 5.33 0.18 1.44
CA ILE A 183 6.26 0.35 0.32
C ILE A 183 6.07 1.79 -0.15
N VAL A 184 7.17 2.54 -0.22
CA VAL A 184 7.13 4.00 -0.42
C VAL A 184 8.19 4.41 -1.43
N PRO A 185 7.87 5.18 -2.48
CA PRO A 185 8.88 5.83 -3.31
C PRO A 185 9.57 6.96 -2.53
N CYS A 186 10.86 7.20 -2.80
CA CYS A 186 11.63 8.21 -2.05
C CYS A 186 11.39 9.66 -2.50
N ASP A 187 10.67 9.87 -3.60
CA ASP A 187 10.54 11.15 -4.31
C ASP A 187 9.13 11.75 -4.23
N ILE A 188 8.41 11.47 -3.14
CA ILE A 188 7.10 12.04 -2.86
C ILE A 188 7.12 13.00 -1.68
N TRP A 189 6.24 13.97 -1.73
CA TRP A 189 5.97 14.90 -0.62
C TRP A 189 4.52 14.77 -0.19
N CYS A 190 4.30 14.54 1.11
CA CYS A 190 2.97 14.54 1.70
C CYS A 190 2.93 15.61 2.82
N ASP A 191 2.08 16.63 2.67
CA ASP A 191 1.90 17.67 3.70
C ASP A 191 1.37 17.08 5.00
N ARG A 192 0.41 16.18 4.90
CA ARG A 192 -0.13 15.41 6.01
C ARG A 192 0.44 14.01 6.00
N ASN A 193 0.66 13.44 7.19
CA ASN A 193 1.16 12.09 7.32
C ASN A 193 0.19 11.09 6.64
N PRO A 194 0.62 10.35 5.59
CA PRO A 194 -0.23 9.40 4.89
C PRO A 194 -0.26 8.02 5.57
N PHE A 195 0.61 7.81 6.58
CA PHE A 195 0.77 6.54 7.28
C PHE A 195 -0.12 6.49 8.52
N HIS A 196 -0.56 5.29 8.88
CA HIS A 196 -1.39 5.05 10.05
C HIS A 196 -0.77 3.99 10.94
N ARG A 197 -1.05 4.08 12.25
CA ARG A 197 -0.59 3.06 13.24
C ARG A 197 -1.22 1.70 13.02
N HIS A 198 -2.32 1.64 12.28
CA HIS A 198 -3.12 0.44 12.11
C HIS A 198 -3.70 0.38 10.70
N GLU A 199 -3.55 -0.78 10.07
CA GLU A 199 -4.05 -1.06 8.73
C GLU A 199 -4.66 -2.46 8.72
N LEU A 200 -5.90 -2.61 8.25
CA LEU A 200 -6.63 -3.88 8.30
C LEU A 200 -6.64 -4.63 6.97
N TYR A 201 -6.20 -4.01 5.88
CA TYR A 201 -6.14 -4.59 4.54
C TYR A 201 -5.04 -3.96 3.71
N SER A 202 -4.63 -4.67 2.65
CA SER A 202 -3.66 -4.16 1.68
C SER A 202 -4.27 -3.13 0.76
N TRP A 203 -3.53 -2.06 0.49
CA TRP A 203 -3.96 -0.99 -0.41
C TRP A 203 -2.79 -0.37 -1.17
N TYR A 204 -3.13 0.28 -2.29
CA TYR A 204 -2.24 1.09 -3.11
C TYR A 204 -2.83 2.48 -3.29
N MET A 205 -2.01 3.52 -3.15
CA MET A 205 -2.44 4.91 -3.21
C MET A 205 -2.43 5.44 -4.64
N VAL A 206 -3.56 6.03 -5.02
CA VAL A 206 -3.74 6.72 -6.29
C VAL A 206 -4.34 8.09 -6.05
N SER A 207 -4.08 9.04 -6.94
CA SER A 207 -4.77 10.34 -6.95
C SER A 207 -6.11 10.24 -7.70
N ASP A 208 -7.02 11.17 -7.42
CA ASP A 208 -8.23 11.38 -8.22
C ASP A 208 -7.94 12.01 -9.60
N LEU A 209 -6.75 12.53 -9.83
CA LEU A 209 -6.31 13.00 -11.13
C LEU A 209 -6.21 11.85 -12.13
N VAL A 210 -6.62 12.13 -13.37
CA VAL A 210 -6.54 11.21 -14.50
C VAL A 210 -5.40 11.63 -15.43
N GLU A 211 -4.50 10.70 -15.70
CA GLU A 211 -3.36 10.89 -16.61
C GLU A 211 -3.29 9.81 -17.68
N ASN A 212 -2.72 10.16 -18.83
CA ASN A 212 -2.65 9.23 -19.97
C ASN A 212 -1.60 8.12 -19.78
N GLU A 213 -0.61 8.34 -18.91
CA GLU A 213 0.45 7.37 -18.63
C GLU A 213 -0.02 6.23 -17.71
N SER A 214 -1.10 6.43 -16.96
CA SER A 214 -1.69 5.40 -16.10
C SER A 214 -2.72 4.58 -16.85
N ASN A 215 -2.66 3.27 -16.67
CA ASN A 215 -3.62 2.31 -17.19
C ASN A 215 -4.48 1.66 -16.09
N VAL A 216 -4.56 2.28 -14.91
CA VAL A 216 -5.30 1.78 -13.75
C VAL A 216 -6.40 2.75 -13.34
N ARG A 217 -7.63 2.26 -13.16
CA ARG A 217 -8.75 3.06 -12.65
C ARG A 217 -9.37 2.46 -11.40
N VAL A 218 -9.83 3.36 -10.53
CA VAL A 218 -10.61 2.99 -9.36
C VAL A 218 -12.07 2.79 -9.77
N ASN A 219 -12.61 1.62 -9.50
CA ASN A 219 -14.02 1.33 -9.70
C ASN A 219 -14.89 1.69 -8.48
N ARG A 220 -16.23 1.54 -8.59
CA ARG A 220 -17.17 1.82 -7.48
C ARG A 220 -16.98 0.96 -6.24
N LYS A 221 -16.24 -0.15 -6.35
CA LYS A 221 -15.92 -1.05 -5.23
C LYS A 221 -14.57 -0.72 -4.59
N MET A 222 -13.92 0.36 -5.02
CA MET A 222 -12.57 0.73 -4.61
C MET A 222 -11.52 -0.33 -4.99
N GLU A 223 -11.75 -1.03 -6.11
CA GLU A 223 -10.77 -1.92 -6.72
C GLU A 223 -10.00 -1.17 -7.81
N LEU A 224 -8.72 -1.49 -7.95
CA LEU A 224 -7.86 -0.97 -9.01
C LEU A 224 -7.95 -1.91 -10.21
N VAL A 225 -8.59 -1.46 -11.27
CA VAL A 225 -8.82 -2.23 -12.50
C VAL A 225 -8.02 -1.64 -13.66
N THR A 226 -7.52 -2.51 -14.53
CA THR A 226 -6.82 -2.06 -15.73
C THR A 226 -7.80 -1.49 -16.75
N VAL A 227 -7.37 -0.48 -17.47
CA VAL A 227 -8.08 0.12 -18.59
C VAL A 227 -7.23 0.01 -19.86
N PRO A 228 -7.83 0.07 -21.06
CA PRO A 228 -7.07 0.08 -22.30
C PRO A 228 -6.02 1.20 -22.34
N GLU A 229 -4.92 0.95 -23.06
CA GLU A 229 -3.92 1.97 -23.35
C GLU A 229 -4.60 3.22 -23.94
N ASN A 230 -4.15 4.40 -23.49
CA ASN A 230 -4.69 5.69 -23.88
C ASN A 230 -6.12 6.01 -23.39
N ALA A 231 -6.74 5.15 -22.57
CA ALA A 231 -8.02 5.49 -21.93
C ALA A 231 -7.86 6.44 -20.73
N GLY A 232 -6.63 6.63 -20.28
CA GLY A 232 -6.26 7.37 -19.09
C GLY A 232 -6.68 6.66 -17.81
N GLY A 233 -5.84 6.70 -16.80
CA GLY A 233 -6.06 6.11 -15.48
C GLY A 233 -5.85 7.09 -14.36
N ASN A 234 -6.13 6.67 -13.13
CA ASN A 234 -5.78 7.45 -11.93
C ASN A 234 -4.26 7.56 -11.82
N ALA A 235 -3.74 8.75 -11.48
CA ALA A 235 -2.31 8.94 -11.25
C ALA A 235 -1.85 8.06 -10.08
N MET A 236 -0.80 7.29 -10.31
CA MET A 236 -0.27 6.34 -9.34
C MET A 236 0.71 7.04 -8.42
N VAL A 237 0.38 7.15 -7.12
CA VAL A 237 1.23 7.84 -6.13
C VAL A 237 2.41 6.98 -5.70
N GLY A 238 2.24 5.65 -5.67
CA GLY A 238 3.33 4.73 -5.36
C GLY A 238 3.40 4.27 -3.89
N ILE A 239 2.69 4.89 -2.96
CA ILE A 239 2.60 4.39 -1.58
C ILE A 239 1.66 3.19 -1.53
N SER A 240 2.08 2.13 -0.87
CA SER A 240 1.27 0.94 -0.66
C SER A 240 1.47 0.37 0.74
N TYR A 241 0.51 -0.41 1.19
CA TYR A 241 0.61 -1.23 2.39
C TYR A 241 0.20 -2.67 2.07
N LEU A 242 0.96 -3.63 2.56
CA LEU A 242 0.68 -5.06 2.37
C LEU A 242 0.51 -5.76 3.72
N ILE A 243 -0.63 -6.41 3.93
CA ILE A 243 -0.80 -7.39 5.00
C ILE A 243 -0.05 -8.67 4.65
N LYS A 244 0.19 -9.54 5.64
CA LYS A 244 0.95 -10.78 5.48
C LYS A 244 0.47 -11.64 4.31
N GLU A 245 -0.82 -11.89 4.20
CA GLU A 245 -1.41 -12.80 3.21
C GLU A 245 -1.18 -12.33 1.77
N ASP A 246 -1.25 -11.02 1.54
CA ASP A 246 -0.98 -10.44 0.22
C ASP A 246 0.53 -10.31 -0.02
N ALA A 247 1.32 -10.02 1.02
CA ALA A 247 2.77 -9.96 0.95
C ALA A 247 3.40 -11.27 0.47
N ASP A 248 2.91 -12.41 0.95
CA ASP A 248 3.35 -13.74 0.49
C ASP A 248 3.07 -13.93 -1.01
N THR A 249 1.88 -13.50 -1.45
CA THR A 249 1.51 -13.56 -2.88
C THR A 249 2.40 -12.65 -3.73
N VAL A 250 2.62 -11.40 -3.29
CA VAL A 250 3.46 -10.42 -3.99
C VAL A 250 4.91 -10.88 -4.03
N SER A 251 5.47 -11.38 -2.92
CA SER A 251 6.82 -11.92 -2.83
C SER A 251 7.08 -13.05 -3.86
N ASN A 252 6.15 -14.00 -3.95
CA ASN A 252 6.23 -15.08 -4.93
C ASN A 252 6.18 -14.56 -6.37
N ARG A 253 5.31 -13.59 -6.66
CA ARG A 253 5.21 -12.97 -7.99
C ARG A 253 6.48 -12.19 -8.36
N ILE A 254 7.05 -11.41 -7.43
CA ILE A 254 8.34 -10.73 -7.63
C ILE A 254 9.41 -11.75 -8.05
N GLU A 255 9.49 -12.88 -7.34
CA GLU A 255 10.46 -13.92 -7.65
C GLU A 255 10.27 -14.53 -9.04
N GLU A 256 9.01 -14.75 -9.45
CA GLU A 256 8.69 -15.26 -10.80
C GLU A 256 8.99 -14.25 -11.92
N LEU A 257 8.61 -12.98 -11.71
CA LEU A 257 8.81 -11.92 -12.70
C LEU A 257 10.29 -11.62 -12.90
N CYS A 258 11.05 -11.49 -11.83
CA CYS A 258 12.49 -11.20 -11.90
C CYS A 258 13.35 -12.30 -12.56
N LYS A 259 12.81 -13.50 -12.80
CA LYS A 259 13.48 -14.55 -13.58
C LYS A 259 13.37 -14.32 -15.09
N LYS A 260 12.55 -13.38 -15.53
CA LYS A 260 12.21 -13.15 -16.94
C LYS A 260 12.77 -11.79 -17.38
N PRO A 261 13.76 -11.75 -18.32
CA PRO A 261 14.42 -10.49 -18.74
C PRO A 261 13.47 -9.40 -19.23
N GLN A 262 12.32 -9.77 -19.75
CA GLN A 262 11.30 -8.80 -20.19
C GLN A 262 10.77 -7.89 -19.09
N TYR A 263 10.94 -8.27 -17.81
CA TYR A 263 10.54 -7.47 -16.65
C TYR A 263 11.69 -6.70 -15.99
N ASP A 264 12.89 -6.69 -16.60
CA ASP A 264 14.03 -5.95 -16.04
C ASP A 264 13.74 -4.44 -15.94
N GLY A 265 13.00 -3.88 -16.89
CA GLY A 265 12.54 -2.48 -16.87
C GLY A 265 11.22 -2.23 -16.13
N SER A 266 10.61 -3.22 -15.50
CA SER A 266 9.28 -3.10 -14.89
C SER A 266 9.32 -2.47 -13.51
N PHE A 267 8.23 -1.75 -13.20
CA PHE A 267 7.94 -1.29 -11.85
C PHE A 267 7.41 -2.44 -10.98
N TRP A 268 7.59 -2.32 -9.67
CA TRP A 268 7.19 -3.34 -8.71
C TRP A 268 5.66 -3.59 -8.66
N GLU A 269 4.89 -2.60 -9.07
CA GLU A 269 3.43 -2.68 -9.21
C GLU A 269 2.97 -3.80 -10.15
N GLU A 270 3.85 -4.23 -11.06
CA GLU A 270 3.60 -5.41 -11.91
C GLU A 270 3.30 -6.67 -11.08
N ALA A 271 3.88 -6.77 -9.88
CA ALA A 271 3.61 -7.86 -8.96
C ALA A 271 2.22 -7.79 -8.31
N LEU A 272 1.53 -6.65 -8.35
CA LEU A 272 0.18 -6.48 -7.80
C LEU A 272 -0.92 -6.96 -8.77
N TYR A 273 -0.64 -7.03 -10.08
CA TYR A 273 -1.67 -7.36 -11.06
C TYR A 273 -2.04 -8.84 -11.04
N LYS A 274 -3.33 -9.12 -11.05
CA LYS A 274 -3.91 -10.45 -11.28
C LYS A 274 -4.98 -10.31 -12.35
N LYS A 275 -4.64 -10.69 -13.60
CA LYS A 275 -5.47 -10.45 -14.79
C LYS A 275 -5.67 -8.94 -15.02
N ASP A 276 -6.92 -8.49 -14.96
CA ASP A 276 -7.41 -7.15 -15.27
C ASP A 276 -7.54 -6.22 -14.04
N ARG A 277 -6.97 -6.61 -12.91
CA ARG A 277 -7.01 -5.82 -11.66
C ARG A 277 -5.82 -6.09 -10.75
N MET A 278 -5.59 -5.17 -9.82
CA MET A 278 -4.66 -5.39 -8.71
C MET A 278 -5.31 -6.20 -7.59
N ILE A 279 -4.50 -6.93 -6.83
CA ILE A 279 -4.94 -7.72 -5.67
C ILE A 279 -5.23 -6.86 -4.43
N VAL A 280 -4.82 -5.61 -4.43
CA VAL A 280 -4.95 -4.64 -3.32
C VAL A 280 -6.09 -3.66 -3.58
N ALA A 281 -6.64 -3.06 -2.51
CA ALA A 281 -7.67 -2.04 -2.61
C ALA A 281 -7.07 -0.67 -3.02
N ALA A 282 -7.90 0.22 -3.56
CA ALA A 282 -7.52 1.59 -3.81
C ALA A 282 -7.60 2.42 -2.52
N ARG A 283 -6.59 3.28 -2.29
CA ARG A 283 -6.67 4.44 -1.40
C ARG A 283 -6.55 5.69 -2.26
N VAL A 284 -7.63 6.47 -2.34
CA VAL A 284 -7.66 7.66 -3.20
C VAL A 284 -7.29 8.88 -2.37
N VAL A 285 -6.34 9.68 -2.87
CA VAL A 285 -6.03 11.01 -2.35
C VAL A 285 -6.55 12.06 -3.32
N HIS A 286 -7.04 13.16 -2.77
CA HIS A 286 -7.48 14.31 -3.54
C HIS A 286 -6.31 15.28 -3.72
N SER A 287 -6.16 15.76 -4.97
CA SER A 287 -5.13 16.73 -5.37
C SER A 287 -5.38 18.11 -4.80
#